data_afecb1debf66b3354efdef8b62f36f39
#
_entry.id   afecb1debf66b3354efdef8b62f36f39
#
_cell.length_a   1.000
_cell.length_b   1.000
_cell.length_c   1.000
_cell.angle_alpha   90.00
_cell.angle_beta   90.00
_cell.angle_gamma   90.00
#
_symmetry.space_group_name_H-M   'P 1'
#
loop_
_entity.id
_entity.type
_entity.pdbx_description
1 polymer ?
#
loop_
_entity_poly.entity_id
_entity_poly.type
_entity_poly.pdbx_seq_one_letter_code
_entity_poly.pdbx_strand_id
1 'polypeptide(L)'
;MRLRVRVIPLSLGLAVVALVPTTVRAQLAPECAAYGGAPGRVCAAGVDAARAIHPFLGILVSGGNPVLGTGSPLGGLGRFSVTARVNAVEVVLPRLSYDGGSSSVPRGRKVFAPAPVVEAAAGLYGGLPAGALAVDALASAELLPTGEFEDFRVDPDARRLGRVALGLGLGARVGILREAGPLPGVSASVMWRDVPTITYGDVTGGDEFQYSVDLRALNLRLVASKRLGFLDAAAGLGWDRYTGDASVRVRDGVLPGAAPGVPIELSNSRLVAFVNAGVGLAPFTLVAELGYQGGRDQDLATRFEDFDTTSGKLFAGLGVRLGL
;
A
#
# COMPACT_ATOMS: atom_id res chain seq x y z
N MET A 1 63.02 6.04 -57.44
CA MET A 1 61.78 6.48 -56.77
C MET A 1 61.83 5.95 -55.36
N ARG A 2 62.21 6.80 -54.39
CA ARG A 2 62.42 6.38 -52.99
C ARG A 2 61.25 6.95 -52.17
N LEU A 3 60.37 6.07 -51.63
CA LEU A 3 59.27 6.43 -50.73
C LEU A 3 59.84 6.69 -49.32
N ARG A 4 59.63 7.90 -48.80
CA ARG A 4 59.94 8.22 -47.40
C ARG A 4 58.68 8.03 -46.58
N VAL A 5 58.67 7.03 -45.69
CA VAL A 5 57.60 6.83 -44.72
C VAL A 5 57.90 7.76 -43.53
N ARG A 6 56.98 8.70 -43.25
CA ARG A 6 56.98 9.53 -42.04
C ARG A 6 56.26 8.79 -40.91
N VAL A 7 56.97 8.44 -39.86
CA VAL A 7 56.42 7.92 -38.61
C VAL A 7 56.00 9.11 -37.75
N ILE A 8 54.69 9.20 -37.45
CA ILE A 8 54.12 10.18 -36.51
C ILE A 8 54.11 9.53 -35.12
N PRO A 9 54.72 10.10 -34.07
CA PRO A 9 54.64 9.56 -32.73
C PRO A 9 53.26 9.91 -32.13
N LEU A 10 52.50 8.88 -31.79
CA LEU A 10 51.23 8.99 -31.08
C LEU A 10 51.58 9.12 -29.56
N SER A 11 51.54 10.33 -29.03
CA SER A 11 51.68 10.58 -27.59
C SER A 11 50.33 10.28 -26.89
N LEU A 12 50.26 9.15 -26.18
CA LEU A 12 49.14 8.76 -25.32
C LEU A 12 49.21 9.60 -24.05
N GLY A 13 48.40 10.67 -23.98
CA GLY A 13 48.20 11.44 -22.74
C GLY A 13 47.33 10.64 -21.77
N LEU A 14 47.92 10.15 -20.68
CA LEU A 14 47.20 9.50 -19.59
C LEU A 14 46.51 10.61 -18.76
N ALA A 15 45.20 10.82 -18.98
CA ALA A 15 44.40 11.69 -18.14
C ALA A 15 44.09 10.94 -16.82
N VAL A 16 44.77 11.31 -15.76
CA VAL A 16 44.47 10.87 -14.39
C VAL A 16 43.17 11.60 -13.96
N VAL A 17 42.06 10.94 -14.06
CA VAL A 17 40.79 11.40 -13.43
C VAL A 17 40.94 11.22 -11.93
N ALA A 18 41.18 12.29 -11.21
CA ALA A 18 41.15 12.31 -9.75
C ALA A 18 39.67 12.08 -9.34
N LEU A 19 39.36 10.88 -8.87
CA LEU A 19 38.10 10.58 -8.18
C LEU A 19 38.13 11.35 -6.84
N VAL A 20 37.55 12.55 -6.83
CA VAL A 20 37.25 13.25 -5.59
C VAL A 20 36.14 12.44 -4.92
N PRO A 21 36.35 11.91 -3.69
CA PRO A 21 35.29 11.27 -2.96
C PRO A 21 34.23 12.34 -2.68
N THR A 22 33.10 12.30 -3.39
CA THR A 22 31.92 13.05 -3.01
C THR A 22 31.46 12.46 -1.69
N THR A 23 31.72 13.16 -0.60
CA THR A 23 31.07 12.87 0.68
C THR A 23 29.58 13.03 0.44
N VAL A 24 28.87 11.90 0.30
CA VAL A 24 27.41 11.88 0.32
C VAL A 24 27.02 12.35 1.71
N ARG A 25 26.77 13.64 1.85
CA ARG A 25 26.10 14.17 3.02
C ARG A 25 24.71 13.53 2.99
N ALA A 26 24.33 12.89 4.09
CA ALA A 26 22.95 12.47 4.28
C ALA A 26 22.07 13.71 4.04
N GLN A 27 21.35 13.72 2.94
CA GLN A 27 20.52 14.85 2.54
C GLN A 27 19.29 14.77 3.44
N LEU A 28 19.02 15.79 4.23
CA LEU A 28 17.78 15.86 5.00
C LEU A 28 16.59 15.92 4.03
N ALA A 29 15.47 15.36 4.43
CA ALA A 29 14.23 15.53 3.70
C ALA A 29 13.96 17.05 3.52
N PRO A 30 13.58 17.52 2.33
CA PRO A 30 13.41 18.96 2.06
C PRO A 30 12.48 19.66 3.05
N GLU A 31 11.45 18.98 3.52
CA GLU A 31 10.47 19.47 4.50
C GLU A 31 11.12 19.74 5.86
N CYS A 32 12.25 19.11 6.14
CA CYS A 32 13.01 19.24 7.38
C CYS A 32 14.19 20.22 7.25
N ALA A 33 14.34 20.95 6.15
CA ALA A 33 15.48 21.84 5.88
C ALA A 33 15.64 22.98 6.91
N ALA A 34 14.54 23.39 7.57
CA ALA A 34 14.58 24.38 8.65
C ALA A 34 15.24 23.84 9.93
N TYR A 35 15.42 22.54 10.05
CA TYR A 35 15.97 21.86 11.22
C TYR A 35 17.40 21.42 10.94
N GLY A 36 18.34 21.79 11.78
CA GLY A 36 19.75 21.36 11.68
C GLY A 36 20.08 20.20 12.61
N GLY A 37 21.19 19.51 12.35
CA GLY A 37 21.75 18.51 13.28
C GLY A 37 20.86 17.30 13.56
N ALA A 38 20.82 16.85 14.82
CA ALA A 38 20.01 15.72 15.27
C ALA A 38 18.51 15.93 15.06
N PRO A 39 17.93 17.10 15.41
CA PRO A 39 16.52 17.40 15.13
C PRO A 39 16.09 17.24 13.69
N GLY A 40 16.93 17.71 12.76
CA GLY A 40 16.66 17.54 11.34
C GLY A 40 16.65 16.07 10.91
N ARG A 41 17.50 15.22 11.51
CA ARG A 41 17.49 13.77 11.25
C ARG A 41 16.26 13.08 11.82
N VAL A 42 15.79 13.49 13.01
CA VAL A 42 14.56 12.97 13.62
C VAL A 42 13.35 13.36 12.76
N CYS A 43 13.26 14.61 12.33
CA CYS A 43 12.23 15.09 11.41
C CYS A 43 12.25 14.27 10.09
N ALA A 44 13.42 14.13 9.46
CA ALA A 44 13.56 13.36 8.22
C ALA A 44 13.15 11.89 8.41
N ALA A 45 13.47 11.28 9.55
CA ALA A 45 13.04 9.92 9.87
C ALA A 45 11.51 9.82 9.94
N GLY A 46 10.83 10.79 10.54
CA GLY A 46 9.37 10.83 10.59
C GLY A 46 8.73 11.02 9.21
N VAL A 47 9.27 11.95 8.39
CA VAL A 47 8.82 12.21 7.02
C VAL A 47 8.94 10.96 6.15
N ASP A 48 10.11 10.34 6.18
CA ASP A 48 10.38 9.15 5.36
C ASP A 48 9.63 7.92 5.88
N ALA A 49 9.38 7.82 7.20
CA ALA A 49 8.53 6.77 7.75
C ALA A 49 7.09 6.90 7.26
N ALA A 50 6.53 8.10 7.22
CA ALA A 50 5.19 8.36 6.66
C ALA A 50 5.11 7.97 5.17
N ARG A 51 6.12 8.35 4.36
CA ARG A 51 6.23 7.94 2.96
C ARG A 51 6.30 6.43 2.80
N ALA A 52 7.10 5.79 3.62
CA ALA A 52 7.36 4.36 3.57
C ALA A 52 6.13 3.52 3.94
N ILE A 53 5.40 3.90 4.98
CA ILE A 53 4.23 3.14 5.46
C ILE A 53 3.01 3.29 4.56
N HIS A 54 2.84 4.42 3.88
CA HIS A 54 1.66 4.77 3.11
C HIS A 54 1.22 3.70 2.09
N PRO A 55 2.10 3.14 1.20
CA PRO A 55 1.69 2.09 0.29
C PRO A 55 1.36 0.75 0.97
N PHE A 56 1.87 0.50 2.18
CA PHE A 56 1.50 -0.70 2.93
C PHE A 56 0.11 -0.58 3.54
N LEU A 57 -0.26 0.59 4.06
CA LEU A 57 -1.64 0.87 4.46
C LEU A 57 -2.57 0.69 3.27
N GLY A 58 -2.15 1.14 2.08
CA GLY A 58 -2.90 0.99 0.85
C GLY A 58 -3.23 -0.47 0.51
N ILE A 59 -2.23 -1.35 0.43
CA ILE A 59 -2.47 -2.76 0.10
C ILE A 59 -3.17 -3.49 1.24
N LEU A 60 -2.93 -3.12 2.48
CA LEU A 60 -3.55 -3.70 3.66
C LEU A 60 -5.08 -3.54 3.63
N VAL A 61 -5.58 -2.34 3.26
CA VAL A 61 -7.01 -2.08 3.16
C VAL A 61 -7.62 -2.55 1.84
N SER A 62 -6.84 -2.55 0.76
CA SER A 62 -7.35 -2.88 -0.58
C SER A 62 -7.37 -4.37 -0.86
N GLY A 63 -6.33 -5.11 -0.45
CA GLY A 63 -6.10 -6.47 -0.91
C GLY A 63 -5.95 -6.57 -2.44
N GLY A 64 -6.12 -7.76 -2.96
CA GLY A 64 -6.07 -8.03 -4.40
C GLY A 64 -7.44 -7.94 -5.06
N ASN A 65 -8.28 -8.94 -4.83
CA ASN A 65 -9.58 -9.09 -5.51
C ASN A 65 -10.72 -8.47 -4.70
N PRO A 66 -11.45 -7.47 -5.22
CA PRO A 66 -12.58 -6.85 -4.50
C PRO A 66 -13.80 -7.76 -4.37
N VAL A 67 -13.87 -8.86 -5.12
CA VAL A 67 -14.87 -9.93 -4.93
C VAL A 67 -14.11 -11.24 -4.79
N LEU A 68 -13.66 -11.47 -3.58
CA LEU A 68 -12.72 -12.51 -3.24
C LEU A 68 -13.17 -13.89 -3.76
N GLY A 69 -12.27 -14.59 -4.48
CA GLY A 69 -12.47 -15.94 -5.00
C GLY A 69 -13.25 -16.02 -6.32
N THR A 70 -13.62 -14.90 -6.97
CA THR A 70 -14.28 -14.94 -8.28
C THR A 70 -13.90 -13.76 -9.16
N GLY A 71 -13.73 -14.00 -10.46
CA GLY A 71 -13.64 -13.00 -11.51
C GLY A 71 -14.90 -12.94 -12.38
N SER A 72 -15.92 -13.80 -12.13
CA SER A 72 -17.18 -13.75 -12.86
C SER A 72 -18.07 -12.62 -12.34
N PRO A 73 -18.77 -11.87 -13.24
CA PRO A 73 -19.81 -10.94 -12.84
C PRO A 73 -21.00 -11.68 -12.20
N LEU A 74 -21.74 -10.98 -11.31
CA LEU A 74 -22.85 -11.56 -10.57
C LEU A 74 -24.04 -11.92 -11.46
N GLY A 75 -24.26 -11.17 -12.54
CA GLY A 75 -25.25 -11.53 -13.55
C GLY A 75 -26.57 -10.75 -13.46
N GLY A 76 -26.59 -9.57 -12.86
CA GLY A 76 -27.70 -8.61 -12.90
C GLY A 76 -28.45 -8.48 -11.58
N LEU A 77 -29.57 -7.79 -11.64
CA LEU A 77 -30.39 -7.42 -10.47
C LEU A 77 -30.80 -8.63 -9.63
N GLY A 78 -30.85 -8.44 -8.32
CA GLY A 78 -31.20 -9.47 -7.35
C GLY A 78 -30.04 -10.39 -6.96
N ARG A 79 -28.90 -10.27 -7.63
CA ARG A 79 -27.67 -11.00 -7.27
C ARG A 79 -26.78 -10.13 -6.41
N PHE A 80 -26.25 -10.69 -5.34
CA PHE A 80 -25.30 -9.99 -4.47
C PHE A 80 -24.26 -10.94 -3.89
N SER A 81 -23.19 -10.36 -3.41
CA SER A 81 -22.13 -11.06 -2.66
C SER A 81 -21.65 -10.17 -1.54
N VAL A 82 -21.46 -10.73 -0.35
CA VAL A 82 -20.87 -10.05 0.79
C VAL A 82 -19.70 -10.92 1.27
N THR A 83 -18.58 -10.30 1.51
CA THR A 83 -17.36 -10.94 2.00
C THR A 83 -16.88 -10.23 3.26
N ALA A 84 -16.72 -10.96 4.34
CA ALA A 84 -15.93 -10.51 5.50
C ALA A 84 -14.56 -11.15 5.41
N ARG A 85 -13.50 -10.34 5.41
CA ARG A 85 -12.12 -10.82 5.34
C ARG A 85 -11.18 -10.07 6.25
N VAL A 86 -10.05 -10.69 6.53
CA VAL A 86 -8.90 -10.04 7.17
C VAL A 86 -7.75 -10.09 6.17
N ASN A 87 -7.24 -8.92 5.79
CA ASN A 87 -5.99 -8.79 5.06
C ASN A 87 -4.85 -8.70 6.04
N ALA A 88 -3.67 -9.15 5.64
CA ALA A 88 -2.45 -9.04 6.43
C ALA A 88 -1.24 -8.74 5.53
N VAL A 89 -0.38 -7.87 5.99
CA VAL A 89 0.91 -7.55 5.37
C VAL A 89 1.98 -7.43 6.44
N GLU A 90 3.20 -7.85 6.12
CA GLU A 90 4.34 -7.62 6.99
C GLU A 90 4.79 -6.16 6.91
N VAL A 91 4.79 -5.47 8.05
CA VAL A 91 5.22 -4.07 8.18
C VAL A 91 6.40 -3.99 9.14
N VAL A 92 7.42 -3.23 8.74
CA VAL A 92 8.53 -2.85 9.62
C VAL A 92 8.32 -1.39 10.01
N LEU A 93 8.14 -1.16 11.31
CA LEU A 93 7.95 0.18 11.87
C LEU A 93 9.29 0.71 12.40
N PRO A 94 9.57 2.01 12.27
CA PRO A 94 10.78 2.62 12.81
C PRO A 94 10.72 2.69 14.33
N ARG A 95 11.88 2.77 14.97
CA ARG A 95 11.96 3.01 16.41
C ARG A 95 11.64 4.48 16.71
N LEU A 96 10.57 4.71 17.45
CA LEU A 96 10.09 6.06 17.79
C LEU A 96 11.02 6.84 18.75
N SER A 97 11.88 6.13 19.49
CA SER A 97 12.92 6.74 20.35
C SER A 97 14.22 7.08 19.62
N TYR A 98 14.19 7.18 18.27
CA TYR A 98 15.35 7.60 17.48
C TYR A 98 15.63 9.09 17.67
N ASP A 99 16.76 9.42 18.30
CA ASP A 99 17.18 10.77 18.68
C ASP A 99 18.03 11.51 17.62
N GLY A 100 18.22 10.89 16.46
CA GLY A 100 19.08 11.43 15.41
C GLY A 100 20.57 11.22 15.64
N GLY A 101 20.99 10.43 16.60
CA GLY A 101 22.40 10.20 16.92
C GLY A 101 23.12 9.26 15.94
N SER A 102 22.40 8.30 15.33
CA SER A 102 22.96 7.35 14.38
C SER A 102 22.70 7.74 12.92
N SER A 103 23.47 7.14 11.99
CA SER A 103 23.33 7.36 10.54
C SER A 103 22.15 6.61 9.90
N SER A 104 21.53 5.69 10.63
CA SER A 104 20.35 4.94 10.23
C SER A 104 19.33 4.91 11.38
N VAL A 105 18.06 4.86 11.04
CA VAL A 105 16.99 4.69 12.01
C VAL A 105 16.89 3.22 12.36
N PRO A 106 17.04 2.85 13.66
CA PRO A 106 16.91 1.48 14.10
C PRO A 106 15.52 0.93 13.83
N ARG A 107 15.44 -0.36 13.56
CA ARG A 107 14.18 -1.07 13.49
C ARG A 107 13.49 -1.03 14.87
N GLY A 108 12.23 -0.58 14.90
CA GLY A 108 11.40 -0.67 16.08
C GLY A 108 10.71 -2.02 16.17
N ARG A 109 9.66 -2.19 15.40
CA ARG A 109 8.81 -3.38 15.43
C ARG A 109 8.62 -3.96 14.02
N LYS A 110 8.67 -5.29 13.91
CA LYS A 110 8.29 -6.03 12.72
C LYS A 110 7.01 -6.80 13.06
N VAL A 111 5.91 -6.47 12.39
CA VAL A 111 4.59 -7.02 12.70
C VAL A 111 3.86 -7.44 11.42
N PHE A 112 2.99 -8.45 11.54
CA PHE A 112 1.95 -8.68 10.56
C PHE A 112 0.74 -7.84 10.98
N ALA A 113 0.52 -6.75 10.23
CA ALA A 113 -0.61 -5.87 10.49
C ALA A 113 -1.88 -6.48 9.89
N PRO A 114 -2.92 -6.77 10.68
CA PRO A 114 -4.21 -7.21 10.17
C PRO A 114 -5.12 -6.02 9.88
N ALA A 115 -5.92 -6.11 8.80
CA ALA A 115 -7.02 -5.19 8.54
C ALA A 115 -8.29 -5.96 8.22
N PRO A 116 -9.27 -5.96 9.12
CA PRO A 116 -10.60 -6.46 8.83
C PRO A 116 -11.31 -5.57 7.81
N VAL A 117 -11.88 -6.19 6.77
CA VAL A 117 -12.60 -5.52 5.69
C VAL A 117 -13.89 -6.27 5.40
N VAL A 118 -14.96 -5.53 5.22
CA VAL A 118 -16.23 -6.06 4.69
C VAL A 118 -16.41 -5.50 3.30
N GLU A 119 -16.61 -6.37 2.32
CA GLU A 119 -16.85 -5.98 0.93
C GLU A 119 -18.20 -6.51 0.47
N ALA A 120 -18.88 -5.72 -0.33
CA ALA A 120 -20.16 -6.07 -0.94
C ALA A 120 -20.12 -5.81 -2.45
N ALA A 121 -20.78 -6.67 -3.19
CA ALA A 121 -21.02 -6.49 -4.60
C ALA A 121 -22.51 -6.73 -4.87
N ALA A 122 -23.10 -5.91 -5.73
CA ALA A 122 -24.50 -6.03 -6.17
C ALA A 122 -24.56 -5.97 -7.69
N GLY A 123 -25.23 -6.95 -8.30
CA GLY A 123 -25.45 -6.98 -9.75
C GLY A 123 -26.42 -5.88 -10.16
N LEU A 124 -26.03 -5.02 -11.09
CA LEU A 124 -26.85 -3.95 -11.66
C LEU A 124 -27.38 -4.33 -13.05
N TYR A 125 -26.53 -4.94 -13.86
CA TYR A 125 -26.85 -5.31 -15.22
C TYR A 125 -26.27 -6.69 -15.56
N GLY A 126 -27.08 -7.57 -16.13
CA GLY A 126 -26.68 -8.95 -16.45
C GLY A 126 -25.77 -9.10 -17.67
N GLY A 127 -25.62 -8.03 -18.44
CA GLY A 127 -24.76 -8.01 -19.63
C GLY A 127 -25.43 -8.58 -20.88
N LEU A 128 -24.65 -8.60 -21.95
CA LEU A 128 -24.95 -9.23 -23.23
C LEU A 128 -24.76 -10.76 -23.13
N PRO A 129 -25.06 -11.54 -24.21
CA PRO A 129 -24.72 -12.96 -24.25
C PRO A 129 -23.29 -13.24 -23.79
N ALA A 130 -23.08 -14.36 -23.09
CA ALA A 130 -21.83 -14.72 -22.41
C ALA A 130 -21.39 -13.77 -21.28
N GLY A 131 -22.28 -12.86 -20.80
CA GLY A 131 -22.01 -11.96 -19.68
C GLY A 131 -21.08 -10.80 -19.97
N ALA A 132 -20.80 -10.53 -21.25
CA ALA A 132 -20.04 -9.35 -21.64
C ALA A 132 -20.82 -8.08 -21.26
N LEU A 133 -20.07 -7.07 -20.77
CA LEU A 133 -20.62 -5.80 -20.29
C LEU A 133 -21.60 -5.93 -19.10
N ALA A 134 -21.62 -7.07 -18.39
CA ALA A 134 -22.33 -7.16 -17.12
C ALA A 134 -21.72 -6.15 -16.13
N VAL A 135 -22.54 -5.52 -15.30
CA VAL A 135 -22.11 -4.48 -14.36
C VAL A 135 -22.53 -4.82 -12.96
N ASP A 136 -21.59 -4.77 -12.03
CA ASP A 136 -21.84 -4.88 -10.60
C ASP A 136 -21.35 -3.60 -9.90
N ALA A 137 -22.13 -3.10 -8.94
CA ALA A 137 -21.69 -2.10 -7.98
C ALA A 137 -20.85 -2.77 -6.90
N LEU A 138 -19.82 -2.08 -6.43
CA LEU A 138 -18.95 -2.53 -5.36
C LEU A 138 -18.95 -1.53 -4.20
N ALA A 139 -18.88 -2.04 -2.98
CA ALA A 139 -18.70 -1.23 -1.77
C ALA A 139 -17.75 -1.95 -0.80
N SER A 140 -17.03 -1.19 0.02
CA SER A 140 -16.22 -1.74 1.10
C SER A 140 -16.33 -0.88 2.37
N ALA A 141 -16.10 -1.53 3.51
CA ALA A 141 -15.90 -0.90 4.80
C ALA A 141 -14.65 -1.50 5.45
N GLU A 142 -13.64 -0.67 5.61
CA GLU A 142 -12.40 -0.98 6.30
C GLU A 142 -12.60 -0.72 7.80
N LEU A 143 -12.39 -1.75 8.61
CA LEU A 143 -12.65 -1.70 10.06
C LEU A 143 -11.33 -1.48 10.80
N LEU A 144 -11.09 -0.25 11.26
CA LEU A 144 -9.88 0.14 11.96
C LEU A 144 -10.17 0.15 13.47
N PRO A 145 -9.64 -0.81 14.25
CA PRO A 145 -9.84 -0.84 15.68
C PRO A 145 -9.20 0.40 16.32
N THR A 146 -9.96 1.07 17.21
CA THR A 146 -9.49 2.26 17.93
C THR A 146 -9.16 1.88 19.37
N GLY A 147 -7.88 1.98 19.76
CA GLY A 147 -7.44 1.93 21.16
C GLY A 147 -6.86 0.60 21.66
N GLU A 148 -6.60 -0.40 20.82
CA GLU A 148 -5.99 -1.68 21.24
C GLU A 148 -4.53 -1.87 20.80
N PHE A 149 -3.97 -0.96 19.98
CA PHE A 149 -2.57 -1.01 19.56
C PHE A 149 -1.81 0.11 20.24
N GLU A 150 -0.82 -0.22 21.05
CA GLU A 150 -0.11 0.70 21.93
C GLU A 150 0.40 1.97 21.24
N ASP A 151 0.84 1.90 20.01
CA ASP A 151 1.44 3.04 19.30
C ASP A 151 0.55 3.63 18.17
N PHE A 152 -0.67 3.08 17.97
CA PHE A 152 -1.55 3.51 16.88
C PHE A 152 -2.81 4.20 17.42
N ARG A 153 -3.10 5.37 16.85
CA ARG A 153 -4.35 6.13 17.13
C ARG A 153 -5.02 6.47 15.80
N VAL A 154 -6.33 6.36 15.78
CA VAL A 154 -7.16 6.79 14.67
C VAL A 154 -7.79 8.12 15.02
N ASP A 155 -7.92 9.01 14.05
CA ASP A 155 -8.51 10.33 14.16
C ASP A 155 -9.79 10.29 15.04
N PRO A 156 -9.89 11.11 16.11
CA PRO A 156 -11.07 11.18 16.95
C PRO A 156 -12.34 11.56 16.19
N ASP A 157 -12.23 12.32 15.09
CA ASP A 157 -13.34 12.79 14.26
C ASP A 157 -13.72 11.79 13.15
N ALA A 158 -13.00 10.67 13.04
CA ALA A 158 -13.32 9.61 12.06
C ALA A 158 -14.72 9.03 12.29
N ARG A 159 -15.37 8.62 11.20
CA ARG A 159 -16.62 7.86 11.28
C ARG A 159 -16.41 6.60 12.10
N ARG A 160 -17.28 6.33 13.07
CA ARG A 160 -17.11 5.23 14.02
C ARG A 160 -18.36 4.39 14.16
N LEU A 161 -18.15 3.09 14.35
CA LEU A 161 -19.15 2.16 14.83
C LEU A 161 -18.65 1.61 16.19
N GLY A 162 -19.07 2.24 17.29
CA GLY A 162 -18.54 1.94 18.60
C GLY A 162 -17.03 2.24 18.71
N ARG A 163 -16.23 1.20 18.96
CA ARG A 163 -14.75 1.29 19.05
C ARG A 163 -14.02 1.05 17.73
N VAL A 164 -14.71 1.11 16.61
CA VAL A 164 -14.14 0.87 15.28
C VAL A 164 -14.31 2.11 14.44
N ALA A 165 -13.22 2.67 13.91
CA ALA A 165 -13.26 3.70 12.88
C ALA A 165 -13.47 3.03 11.51
N LEU A 166 -14.18 3.73 10.63
CA LEU A 166 -14.59 3.20 9.33
C LEU A 166 -13.90 3.96 8.20
N GLY A 167 -13.08 3.25 7.43
CA GLY A 167 -12.82 3.60 6.04
C GLY A 167 -13.99 3.14 5.17
N LEU A 168 -14.23 3.81 4.06
CA LEU A 168 -15.30 3.47 3.12
C LEU A 168 -14.77 3.43 1.71
N GLY A 169 -15.28 2.49 0.92
CA GLY A 169 -14.95 2.38 -0.49
C GLY A 169 -16.18 2.15 -1.35
N LEU A 170 -16.12 2.69 -2.58
CA LEU A 170 -17.13 2.51 -3.61
C LEU A 170 -16.46 2.18 -4.94
N GLY A 171 -17.13 1.41 -5.78
CA GLY A 171 -16.57 1.02 -7.05
C GLY A 171 -17.54 0.37 -7.99
N ALA A 172 -17.00 -0.10 -9.09
CA ALA A 172 -17.76 -0.86 -10.10
C ALA A 172 -16.89 -1.98 -10.66
N ARG A 173 -17.56 -3.05 -11.08
CA ARG A 173 -16.95 -4.15 -11.82
C ARG A 173 -17.70 -4.35 -13.13
N VAL A 174 -16.96 -4.52 -14.21
CA VAL A 174 -17.49 -4.83 -15.54
C VAL A 174 -17.05 -6.24 -15.92
N GLY A 175 -18.01 -7.09 -16.24
CA GLY A 175 -17.78 -8.42 -16.78
C GLY A 175 -17.29 -8.33 -18.22
N ILE A 176 -16.19 -9.01 -18.50
CA ILE A 176 -15.67 -9.18 -19.85
C ILE A 176 -16.18 -10.51 -20.42
N LEU A 177 -16.12 -11.55 -19.59
CA LEU A 177 -16.55 -12.88 -19.93
C LEU A 177 -17.14 -13.57 -18.70
N ARG A 178 -18.32 -14.19 -18.86
CA ARG A 178 -18.90 -15.04 -17.82
C ARG A 178 -18.32 -16.44 -17.92
N GLU A 179 -18.04 -17.04 -16.78
CA GLU A 179 -17.64 -18.44 -16.73
C GLU A 179 -18.71 -19.36 -17.31
N ALA A 180 -18.35 -20.15 -18.31
CA ALA A 180 -19.23 -21.13 -18.94
C ALA A 180 -18.42 -22.29 -19.55
N GLY A 181 -18.71 -23.53 -19.14
CA GLY A 181 -17.99 -24.71 -19.63
C GLY A 181 -16.47 -24.57 -19.45
N PRO A 182 -15.66 -24.61 -20.51
CA PRO A 182 -14.20 -24.47 -20.40
C PRO A 182 -13.74 -23.02 -20.22
N LEU A 183 -14.59 -22.02 -20.50
CA LEU A 183 -14.24 -20.59 -20.47
C LEU A 183 -14.11 -20.09 -19.02
N PRO A 184 -13.07 -19.31 -18.68
CA PRO A 184 -12.98 -18.64 -17.40
C PRO A 184 -13.93 -17.45 -17.31
N GLY A 185 -14.32 -17.07 -16.10
CA GLY A 185 -14.91 -15.77 -15.84
C GLY A 185 -13.82 -14.70 -15.83
N VAL A 186 -14.04 -13.57 -16.51
CA VAL A 186 -13.09 -12.45 -16.55
C VAL A 186 -13.82 -11.15 -16.30
N SER A 187 -13.27 -10.30 -15.42
CA SER A 187 -13.81 -8.97 -15.16
C SER A 187 -12.70 -7.96 -14.91
N ALA A 188 -13.03 -6.70 -15.17
CA ALA A 188 -12.25 -5.54 -14.75
C ALA A 188 -13.02 -4.76 -13.68
N SER A 189 -12.33 -4.21 -12.70
CA SER A 189 -12.96 -3.40 -11.65
C SER A 189 -12.14 -2.17 -11.30
N VAL A 190 -12.85 -1.16 -10.81
CA VAL A 190 -12.29 0.04 -10.21
C VAL A 190 -12.91 0.22 -8.83
N MET A 191 -12.08 0.51 -7.83
CA MET A 191 -12.49 0.84 -6.47
C MET A 191 -11.80 2.12 -6.04
N TRP A 192 -12.55 3.01 -5.43
CA TRP A 192 -12.03 4.16 -4.70
C TRP A 192 -12.31 3.93 -3.21
N ARG A 193 -11.30 4.19 -2.37
CA ARG A 193 -11.39 4.04 -0.91
C ARG A 193 -10.86 5.28 -0.23
N ASP A 194 -11.47 5.62 0.89
CA ASP A 194 -11.11 6.72 1.77
C ASP A 194 -10.97 6.18 3.20
N VAL A 195 -9.77 6.28 3.73
CA VAL A 195 -9.39 5.71 5.03
C VAL A 195 -9.05 6.86 5.96
N PRO A 196 -9.62 6.91 7.18
CA PRO A 196 -9.34 7.98 8.11
C PRO A 196 -7.87 8.02 8.52
N THR A 197 -7.42 9.20 8.95
CA THR A 197 -6.06 9.43 9.42
C THR A 197 -5.66 8.48 10.54
N ILE A 198 -4.52 7.85 10.38
CA ILE A 198 -3.90 6.97 11.37
C ILE A 198 -2.63 7.64 11.85
N THR A 199 -2.46 7.74 13.15
CA THR A 199 -1.27 8.28 13.82
C THR A 199 -0.46 7.17 14.46
N TYR A 200 0.85 7.18 14.24
CA TYR A 200 1.81 6.31 14.89
C TYR A 200 2.80 7.12 15.72
N GLY A 201 2.97 6.70 16.98
CA GLY A 201 3.81 7.36 17.97
C GLY A 201 3.05 8.41 18.80
N ASP A 202 3.70 8.85 19.89
CA ASP A 202 3.19 9.86 20.83
C ASP A 202 4.33 10.72 21.40
N VAL A 203 4.55 11.89 20.81
CA VAL A 203 5.59 12.84 21.30
C VAL A 203 5.30 13.35 22.71
N THR A 204 4.03 13.37 23.13
CA THR A 204 3.65 13.75 24.50
C THR A 204 3.87 12.60 25.49
N GLY A 205 3.82 11.36 25.02
CA GLY A 205 4.10 10.14 25.76
C GLY A 205 5.58 9.80 25.87
N GLY A 206 6.46 10.53 25.15
CA GLY A 206 7.90 10.36 25.26
C GLY A 206 8.62 9.90 24.01
N ASP A 207 7.90 9.71 22.89
CA ASP A 207 8.53 9.42 21.60
C ASP A 207 9.24 10.64 21.03
N GLU A 208 10.31 10.44 20.28
CA GLU A 208 11.06 11.53 19.66
C GLU A 208 10.33 12.10 18.44
N PHE A 209 9.52 11.30 17.76
CA PHE A 209 8.65 11.74 16.68
C PHE A 209 7.36 10.94 16.62
N GLN A 210 6.34 11.53 16.01
CA GLN A 210 5.10 10.87 15.60
C GLN A 210 4.75 11.29 14.18
N TYR A 211 4.05 10.45 13.47
CA TYR A 211 3.51 10.81 12.17
C TYR A 211 2.06 10.37 12.01
N SER A 212 1.28 11.20 11.33
CA SER A 212 -0.11 10.95 10.99
C SER A 212 -0.23 10.85 9.48
N VAL A 213 -0.99 9.88 8.99
CA VAL A 213 -1.15 9.60 7.56
C VAL A 213 -2.63 9.35 7.28
N ASP A 214 -3.21 10.07 6.32
CA ASP A 214 -4.46 9.69 5.70
C ASP A 214 -4.22 8.89 4.41
N LEU A 215 -5.24 8.22 3.92
CA LEU A 215 -5.08 7.36 2.73
C LEU A 215 -6.34 7.41 1.87
N ARG A 216 -6.14 7.78 0.62
CA ARG A 216 -7.10 7.57 -0.47
C ARG A 216 -6.50 6.60 -1.47
N ALA A 217 -7.23 5.56 -1.82
CA ALA A 217 -6.77 4.53 -2.73
C ALA A 217 -7.67 4.42 -3.95
N LEU A 218 -7.09 4.45 -5.15
CA LEU A 218 -7.72 4.06 -6.40
C LEU A 218 -7.11 2.74 -6.85
N ASN A 219 -7.94 1.71 -6.95
CA ASN A 219 -7.50 0.36 -7.30
C ASN A 219 -8.15 -0.06 -8.62
N LEU A 220 -7.34 -0.45 -9.59
CA LEU A 220 -7.76 -1.08 -10.83
C LEU A 220 -7.39 -2.55 -10.79
N ARG A 221 -8.32 -3.45 -11.14
CA ARG A 221 -8.08 -4.90 -11.14
C ARG A 221 -8.58 -5.53 -12.42
N LEU A 222 -7.84 -6.50 -12.92
CA LEU A 222 -8.25 -7.46 -13.93
C LEU A 222 -8.16 -8.86 -13.31
N VAL A 223 -9.26 -9.58 -13.27
CA VAL A 223 -9.38 -10.86 -12.58
C VAL A 223 -9.95 -11.90 -13.53
N ALA A 224 -9.29 -13.06 -13.59
CA ALA A 224 -9.80 -14.26 -14.23
C ALA A 224 -10.07 -15.32 -13.17
N SER A 225 -11.16 -16.07 -13.29
CA SER A 225 -11.50 -17.15 -12.36
C SER A 225 -12.08 -18.37 -13.05
N LYS A 226 -11.95 -19.51 -12.36
CA LYS A 226 -12.48 -20.77 -12.81
C LYS A 226 -12.94 -21.62 -11.63
N ARG A 227 -14.14 -22.16 -11.73
CA ARG A 227 -14.62 -23.21 -10.80
C ARG A 227 -14.12 -24.57 -11.24
N LEU A 228 -13.45 -25.25 -10.34
CA LEU A 228 -12.86 -26.58 -10.52
C LEU A 228 -13.53 -27.57 -9.54
N GLY A 229 -14.74 -27.98 -9.83
CA GLY A 229 -15.56 -28.80 -8.93
C GLY A 229 -15.97 -28.00 -7.67
N PHE A 230 -15.44 -28.39 -6.52
CA PHE A 230 -15.69 -27.72 -5.23
C PHE A 230 -14.74 -26.54 -4.95
N LEU A 231 -13.72 -26.37 -5.79
CA LEU A 231 -12.70 -25.33 -5.64
C LEU A 231 -12.97 -24.18 -6.63
N ASP A 232 -13.05 -22.97 -6.13
CA ASP A 232 -12.98 -21.74 -6.91
C ASP A 232 -11.51 -21.30 -6.96
N ALA A 233 -10.96 -21.03 -8.13
CA ALA A 233 -9.63 -20.49 -8.31
C ALA A 233 -9.72 -19.18 -9.10
N ALA A 234 -9.00 -18.16 -8.67
CA ALA A 234 -8.88 -16.90 -9.39
C ALA A 234 -7.45 -16.38 -9.34
N ALA A 235 -7.09 -15.63 -10.39
CA ALA A 235 -5.83 -14.90 -10.45
C ALA A 235 -6.08 -13.52 -11.04
N GLY A 236 -5.30 -12.54 -10.64
CA GLY A 236 -5.47 -11.19 -11.13
C GLY A 236 -4.19 -10.37 -11.06
N LEU A 237 -4.27 -9.28 -11.82
CA LEU A 237 -3.29 -8.20 -11.83
C LEU A 237 -3.99 -6.89 -11.51
N GLY A 238 -3.27 -5.96 -10.95
CA GLY A 238 -3.81 -4.65 -10.62
C GLY A 238 -2.78 -3.55 -10.64
N TRP A 239 -3.33 -2.35 -10.65
CA TRP A 239 -2.59 -1.12 -10.46
C TRP A 239 -3.29 -0.30 -9.38
N ASP A 240 -2.51 0.17 -8.43
CA ASP A 240 -2.96 1.00 -7.33
C ASP A 240 -2.33 2.38 -7.40
N ARG A 241 -3.13 3.38 -7.11
CA ARG A 241 -2.66 4.73 -6.81
C ARG A 241 -3.11 5.09 -5.41
N TYR A 242 -2.15 5.43 -4.57
CA TYR A 242 -2.35 5.89 -3.21
C TYR A 242 -2.01 7.37 -3.13
N THR A 243 -2.90 8.16 -2.57
CA THR A 243 -2.70 9.59 -2.32
C THR A 243 -3.17 9.92 -0.92
N GLY A 244 -2.64 10.94 -0.32
CA GLY A 244 -3.04 11.39 1.01
C GLY A 244 -2.13 12.48 1.53
N ASP A 245 -2.50 13.00 2.68
CA ASP A 245 -1.72 13.98 3.41
C ASP A 245 -1.13 13.31 4.66
N ALA A 246 0.07 13.73 5.04
CA ALA A 246 0.68 13.31 6.28
C ALA A 246 1.21 14.51 7.05
N SER A 247 1.38 14.34 8.34
CA SER A 247 2.05 15.34 9.19
C SER A 247 3.00 14.66 10.16
N VAL A 248 4.16 15.27 10.37
CA VAL A 248 5.17 14.79 11.31
C VAL A 248 5.33 15.79 12.43
N ARG A 249 5.29 15.33 13.67
CA ARG A 249 5.65 16.11 14.86
C ARG A 249 6.91 15.54 15.46
N VAL A 250 7.77 16.43 15.94
CA VAL A 250 8.99 16.08 16.68
C VAL A 250 8.82 16.58 18.11
N ARG A 251 9.39 15.85 19.08
CA ARG A 251 9.26 16.19 20.50
C ARG A 251 9.66 17.63 20.80
N ASP A 252 8.89 18.31 21.66
CA ASP A 252 9.20 19.64 22.20
C ASP A 252 10.55 19.63 22.95
N GLY A 253 11.34 20.69 22.75
CA GLY A 253 12.72 20.80 23.25
C GLY A 253 13.77 20.65 22.14
N VAL A 254 13.36 20.10 21.00
CA VAL A 254 14.16 20.08 19.79
C VAL A 254 13.92 21.32 18.95
N LEU A 255 12.78 22.00 19.15
CA LEU A 255 12.38 23.21 18.44
C LEU A 255 11.77 24.26 19.39
N PRO A 256 12.24 25.52 19.35
CA PRO A 256 11.57 26.60 20.03
C PRO A 256 10.26 26.95 19.32
N GLY A 257 9.15 26.71 20.01
CA GLY A 257 7.81 27.00 19.53
C GLY A 257 7.21 25.80 18.79
N ALA A 258 6.30 25.08 19.46
CA ALA A 258 5.54 23.96 18.90
C ALA A 258 4.88 24.36 17.57
N ALA A 259 5.55 24.10 16.47
CA ALA A 259 4.95 24.25 15.16
C ALA A 259 3.88 23.16 14.98
N PRO A 260 2.73 23.48 14.37
CA PRO A 260 1.86 22.44 13.83
C PRO A 260 2.73 21.53 12.96
N GLY A 261 2.55 20.21 13.04
CA GLY A 261 3.46 19.26 12.41
C GLY A 261 3.85 19.60 10.98
N VAL A 262 5.00 19.08 10.54
CA VAL A 262 5.53 19.26 9.19
C VAL A 262 4.58 18.57 8.21
N PRO A 263 3.88 19.29 7.32
CA PRO A 263 2.95 18.71 6.36
C PRO A 263 3.69 18.04 5.21
N ILE A 264 3.14 16.93 4.70
CA ILE A 264 3.70 16.15 3.61
C ILE A 264 2.56 15.70 2.70
N GLU A 265 2.70 15.92 1.40
CA GLU A 265 1.83 15.30 0.40
C GLU A 265 2.36 13.93 0.00
N LEU A 266 1.51 12.93 0.04
CA LEU A 266 1.84 11.55 -0.30
C LEU A 266 1.20 11.16 -1.63
N SER A 267 1.99 10.62 -2.55
CA SER A 267 1.51 10.04 -3.81
C SER A 267 2.39 8.88 -4.21
N ASN A 268 1.78 7.70 -4.39
CA ASN A 268 2.50 6.49 -4.77
C ASN A 268 1.65 5.62 -5.69
N SER A 269 2.29 4.92 -6.63
CA SER A 269 1.62 3.95 -7.51
C SER A 269 2.33 2.61 -7.43
N ARG A 270 1.57 1.52 -7.40
CA ARG A 270 2.08 0.15 -7.28
C ARG A 270 1.39 -0.79 -8.26
N LEU A 271 2.14 -1.77 -8.74
CA LEU A 271 1.58 -2.94 -9.41
C LEU A 271 1.31 -4.04 -8.40
N VAL A 272 0.24 -4.78 -8.60
CA VAL A 272 -0.19 -5.85 -7.72
C VAL A 272 -0.49 -7.09 -8.57
N ALA A 273 -0.06 -8.26 -8.09
CA ALA A 273 -0.44 -9.55 -8.63
C ALA A 273 -0.95 -10.43 -7.49
N PHE A 274 -1.98 -11.24 -7.74
CA PHE A 274 -2.57 -12.08 -6.69
C PHE A 274 -3.23 -13.33 -7.25
N VAL A 275 -3.39 -14.31 -6.37
CA VAL A 275 -4.16 -15.53 -6.60
C VAL A 275 -5.14 -15.72 -5.44
N ASN A 276 -6.31 -16.27 -5.75
CA ASN A 276 -7.31 -16.63 -4.74
C ASN A 276 -7.68 -18.10 -4.89
N ALA A 277 -8.04 -18.72 -3.77
CA ALA A 277 -8.65 -20.04 -3.74
C ALA A 277 -9.87 -20.00 -2.83
N GLY A 278 -10.96 -20.65 -3.22
CA GLY A 278 -12.20 -20.70 -2.45
C GLY A 278 -12.76 -22.11 -2.38
N VAL A 279 -13.30 -22.49 -1.22
CA VAL A 279 -14.00 -23.77 -1.01
C VAL A 279 -15.44 -23.51 -0.59
N GLY A 280 -16.38 -24.03 -1.38
CA GLY A 280 -17.81 -23.88 -1.10
C GLY A 280 -18.24 -24.72 0.09
N LEU A 281 -18.85 -24.07 1.08
CA LEU A 281 -19.49 -24.68 2.26
C LEU A 281 -20.88 -24.08 2.41
N ALA A 282 -21.80 -24.49 1.55
CA ALA A 282 -23.12 -23.85 1.42
C ALA A 282 -23.78 -23.48 2.78
N PRO A 283 -24.26 -22.25 2.97
CA PRO A 283 -24.37 -21.17 1.97
C PRO A 283 -23.11 -20.30 1.81
N PHE A 284 -22.01 -20.59 2.49
CA PHE A 284 -20.79 -19.81 2.51
C PHE A 284 -19.72 -20.38 1.59
N THR A 285 -18.71 -19.56 1.28
CA THR A 285 -17.45 -19.97 0.66
C THR A 285 -16.32 -19.46 1.53
N LEU A 286 -15.44 -20.33 2.00
CA LEU A 286 -14.17 -19.92 2.58
C LEU A 286 -13.23 -19.54 1.46
N VAL A 287 -12.57 -18.40 1.58
CA VAL A 287 -11.70 -17.86 0.53
C VAL A 287 -10.37 -17.41 1.12
N ALA A 288 -9.28 -17.78 0.47
CA ALA A 288 -7.94 -17.32 0.78
C ALA A 288 -7.35 -16.57 -0.41
N GLU A 289 -6.52 -15.57 -0.14
CA GLU A 289 -5.78 -14.77 -1.11
C GLU A 289 -4.31 -14.74 -0.73
N LEU A 290 -3.45 -14.83 -1.73
CA LEU A 290 -2.03 -14.52 -1.62
C LEU A 290 -1.66 -13.58 -2.75
N GLY A 291 -0.95 -12.51 -2.44
CA GLY A 291 -0.56 -11.54 -3.45
C GLY A 291 0.79 -10.90 -3.17
N TYR A 292 1.24 -10.17 -4.16
CA TYR A 292 2.50 -9.44 -4.15
C TYR A 292 2.28 -8.03 -4.68
N GLN A 293 2.68 -7.05 -3.89
CA GLN A 293 2.75 -5.64 -4.31
C GLN A 293 4.19 -5.32 -4.71
N GLY A 294 4.37 -4.81 -5.92
CA GLY A 294 5.69 -4.41 -6.41
C GLY A 294 6.30 -3.29 -5.60
N GLY A 295 7.61 -3.35 -5.38
CA GLY A 295 8.38 -2.28 -4.77
C GLY A 295 8.57 -1.08 -5.71
N ARG A 296 8.89 0.07 -5.14
CA ARG A 296 9.27 1.28 -5.87
C ARG A 296 10.14 2.16 -4.99
N ASP A 297 11.18 2.71 -5.56
CA ASP A 297 11.97 3.76 -4.88
C ASP A 297 11.07 4.95 -4.53
N GLN A 298 11.23 5.46 -3.33
CA GLN A 298 10.46 6.59 -2.79
C GLN A 298 11.39 7.78 -2.47
N ASP A 299 12.64 7.73 -2.94
CA ASP A 299 13.64 8.79 -2.74
C ASP A 299 13.80 9.19 -1.27
N LEU A 300 13.84 8.19 -0.36
CA LEU A 300 13.98 8.44 1.07
C LEU A 300 15.36 9.03 1.37
N ALA A 301 15.38 10.12 2.12
CA ALA A 301 16.61 10.75 2.62
C ALA A 301 17.23 9.96 3.79
N THR A 302 16.39 9.20 4.51
CA THR A 302 16.76 8.44 5.71
C THR A 302 16.95 6.97 5.39
N ARG A 303 17.99 6.38 5.95
CA ARG A 303 18.20 4.94 5.91
C ARG A 303 17.53 4.27 7.11
N PHE A 304 16.70 3.27 6.85
CA PHE A 304 16.08 2.44 7.87
C PHE A 304 16.73 1.06 7.92
N GLU A 305 16.85 0.50 9.11
CA GLU A 305 17.26 -0.90 9.26
C GLU A 305 16.14 -1.85 8.84
N ASP A 306 16.49 -2.89 8.08
CA ASP A 306 15.58 -3.94 7.60
C ASP A 306 14.40 -3.44 6.74
N PHE A 307 14.51 -2.24 6.17
CA PHE A 307 13.47 -1.67 5.34
C PHE A 307 14.03 -1.16 4.01
N ASP A 308 13.47 -1.69 2.92
CA ASP A 308 13.79 -1.31 1.55
C ASP A 308 12.48 -1.07 0.76
N THR A 309 12.27 0.16 0.29
CA THR A 309 11.08 0.56 -0.48
C THR A 309 11.09 -0.01 -1.89
N THR A 310 12.26 -0.38 -2.43
CA THR A 310 12.39 -1.00 -3.75
C THR A 310 11.99 -2.47 -3.74
N SER A 311 12.02 -3.10 -2.56
CA SER A 311 11.54 -4.46 -2.38
C SER A 311 10.02 -4.51 -2.36
N GLY A 312 9.44 -5.42 -3.15
CA GLY A 312 8.01 -5.68 -3.07
C GLY A 312 7.63 -6.43 -1.80
N LYS A 313 6.33 -6.47 -1.52
CA LYS A 313 5.78 -7.11 -0.31
C LYS A 313 4.73 -8.14 -0.64
N LEU A 314 4.80 -9.26 0.07
CA LEU A 314 3.73 -10.25 0.09
C LEU A 314 2.61 -9.75 1.00
N PHE A 315 1.38 -9.99 0.58
CA PHE A 315 0.19 -9.83 1.41
C PHE A 315 -0.67 -11.08 1.31
N ALA A 316 -1.48 -11.30 2.31
CA ALA A 316 -2.42 -12.40 2.36
C ALA A 316 -3.80 -11.91 2.80
N GLY A 317 -4.83 -12.64 2.44
CA GLY A 317 -6.20 -12.41 2.89
C GLY A 317 -6.90 -13.74 3.18
N LEU A 318 -7.72 -13.75 4.22
CA LEU A 318 -8.58 -14.88 4.54
C LEU A 318 -9.98 -14.35 4.84
N GLY A 319 -11.00 -15.00 4.28
CA GLY A 319 -12.36 -14.51 4.43
C GLY A 319 -13.44 -15.56 4.21
N VAL A 320 -14.66 -15.11 4.52
CA VAL A 320 -15.89 -15.86 4.28
C VAL A 320 -16.77 -15.02 3.36
N ARG A 321 -17.18 -15.61 2.24
CA ARG A 321 -18.06 -15.00 1.26
C ARG A 321 -19.44 -15.67 1.31
N LEU A 322 -20.48 -14.84 1.36
CA LEU A 322 -21.87 -15.21 1.12
C LEU A 322 -22.28 -14.64 -0.23
N GLY A 323 -22.87 -15.45 -1.10
CA GLY A 323 -23.40 -15.01 -2.41
C GLY A 323 -24.74 -15.64 -2.70
N LEU A 324 -25.66 -14.85 -3.27
CA LEU A 324 -26.99 -15.25 -3.73
C LEU A 324 -27.22 -14.80 -5.16
#